data_1b2a8722749774c247ef60e74ab8610d
#
_entry.id   1b2a8722749774c247ef60e74ab8610d
#
_cell.length_a   1.000
_cell.length_b   1.000
_cell.length_c   1.000
_cell.angle_alpha   90.00
_cell.angle_beta   90.00
_cell.angle_gamma   90.00
#
_symmetry.space_group_name_H-M   'P 1'
#
loop_
_entity.id
_entity.type
_entity.pdbx_description
1 polymer ?
#
loop_
_entity_poly.entity_id
_entity_poly.type
_entity_poly.pdbx_seq_one_letter_code
_entity_poly.pdbx_strand_id
1 'polypeptide(L)'
;LARDDMSQALSDAFRYSKLVLATTTYNAGIYPFMNDFITRLAEHNFQNRTVGLIENGSWAPLAAKVMKNMLSECKKINWLDTTVKIMSAVNQENRDQMEAMASELCKEYIAKNDELANKNDMTALFRIGYGLYVVTSNDGKKDNGLIVNTVTQLTDSPFRVAVNINKTNYSHHVIKQTGVMNVNCLSVEAPFSVFEQFGFQSGRSVDKFAGQKVNRSDNGLIFLDKYINAFMSLKVEQYVDLGTHGMFICSVTEARVVSDQETMSYTYYQKNVKPKPETEGKKGFVCKVCGYI
;
A
#
# COMPACT_ATOMS: atom_id res chain seq x y z
N LEU A 1 -0.66 4.25 -20.97
CA LEU A 1 0.03 5.10 -21.98
C LEU A 1 -0.90 6.10 -22.65
N ALA A 2 -2.13 5.76 -23.00
CA ALA A 2 -3.05 6.70 -23.64
C ALA A 2 -3.56 7.84 -22.74
N ARG A 3 -3.37 7.72 -21.42
CA ARG A 3 -3.85 8.68 -20.40
C ARG A 3 -2.74 9.18 -19.49
N ASP A 4 -1.55 8.60 -19.59
CA ASP A 4 -0.41 8.89 -18.74
C ASP A 4 0.73 9.49 -19.58
N ASP A 5 1.66 10.14 -18.91
CA ASP A 5 2.83 10.73 -19.54
C ASP A 5 3.76 9.63 -20.10
N MET A 6 4.09 9.73 -21.38
CA MET A 6 4.98 8.79 -22.07
C MET A 6 6.40 8.80 -21.48
N SER A 7 6.89 9.97 -21.07
CA SER A 7 8.23 10.11 -20.51
C SER A 7 8.33 9.44 -19.15
N GLN A 8 7.28 9.52 -18.35
CA GLN A 8 7.20 8.83 -17.07
C GLN A 8 7.17 7.31 -17.27
N ALA A 9 6.36 6.82 -18.22
CA ALA A 9 6.28 5.39 -18.54
C ALA A 9 7.63 4.83 -19.01
N LEU A 10 8.37 5.58 -19.84
CA LEU A 10 9.72 5.22 -20.26
C LEU A 10 10.68 5.18 -19.08
N SER A 11 10.67 6.21 -18.23
CA SER A 11 11.50 6.26 -17.02
C SER A 11 11.24 5.04 -16.11
N ASP A 12 9.98 4.68 -15.91
CA ASP A 12 9.61 3.53 -15.10
C ASP A 12 10.04 2.20 -15.74
N ALA A 13 9.95 2.05 -17.05
CA ALA A 13 10.44 0.85 -17.76
C ALA A 13 11.96 0.65 -17.60
N PHE A 14 12.74 1.74 -17.50
CA PHE A 14 14.17 1.65 -17.20
C PHE A 14 14.48 1.51 -15.71
N ARG A 15 13.58 1.95 -14.84
CA ARG A 15 13.73 1.86 -13.40
C ARG A 15 13.47 0.46 -12.85
N TYR A 16 12.45 -0.24 -13.37
CA TYR A 16 12.02 -1.54 -12.86
C TYR A 16 12.58 -2.70 -13.68
N SER A 17 12.89 -3.81 -13.02
CA SER A 17 13.46 -5.01 -13.66
C SER A 17 12.43 -5.88 -14.38
N LYS A 18 11.15 -5.68 -14.10
CA LYS A 18 10.04 -6.47 -14.64
C LYS A 18 8.99 -5.55 -15.25
N LEU A 19 8.50 -5.91 -16.42
CA LEU A 19 7.54 -5.12 -17.20
C LEU A 19 6.46 -6.03 -17.78
N VAL A 20 5.22 -5.59 -17.76
CA VAL A 20 4.11 -6.22 -18.49
C VAL A 20 3.64 -5.27 -19.59
N LEU A 21 3.72 -5.72 -20.83
CA LEU A 21 3.21 -5.00 -21.99
C LEU A 21 1.83 -5.53 -22.36
N ALA A 22 0.82 -4.67 -22.34
CA ALA A 22 -0.56 -5.02 -22.64
C ALA A 22 -1.12 -4.12 -23.75
N THR A 23 -1.53 -4.72 -24.86
CA THR A 23 -2.13 -3.94 -25.96
C THR A 23 -3.07 -4.79 -26.80
N THR A 24 -3.85 -4.12 -27.66
CA THR A 24 -4.71 -4.77 -28.64
C THR A 24 -4.03 -4.88 -30.00
N THR A 25 -4.38 -5.91 -30.75
CA THR A 25 -4.07 -6.01 -32.18
C THR A 25 -4.85 -4.91 -32.93
N TYR A 26 -4.13 -4.12 -33.71
CA TYR A 26 -4.69 -3.02 -34.49
C TYR A 26 -4.03 -2.98 -35.86
N ASN A 27 -4.84 -3.06 -36.92
CA ASN A 27 -4.39 -2.96 -38.31
C ASN A 27 -3.20 -3.87 -38.67
N ALA A 28 -3.29 -5.15 -38.33
CA ALA A 28 -2.22 -6.15 -38.45
C ALA A 28 -0.93 -5.86 -37.63
N GLY A 29 -0.96 -4.88 -36.77
CA GLY A 29 0.11 -4.48 -35.84
C GLY A 29 -0.39 -4.34 -34.41
N ILE A 30 0.12 -3.34 -33.72
CA ILE A 30 -0.30 -2.98 -32.36
C ILE A 30 -0.78 -1.52 -32.30
N TYR A 31 -1.48 -1.20 -31.23
CA TYR A 31 -2.03 0.15 -31.05
C TYR A 31 -0.93 1.22 -31.05
N PRO A 32 -1.11 2.37 -31.72
CA PRO A 32 -0.03 3.35 -31.97
C PRO A 32 0.75 3.80 -30.76
N PHE A 33 0.10 4.08 -29.62
CA PHE A 33 0.81 4.49 -28.39
C PHE A 33 1.74 3.40 -27.87
N MET A 34 1.39 2.13 -27.98
CA MET A 34 2.25 1.04 -27.57
C MET A 34 3.40 0.85 -28.58
N ASN A 35 3.13 1.05 -29.87
CA ASN A 35 4.15 1.00 -30.90
C ASN A 35 5.21 2.08 -30.67
N ASP A 36 4.83 3.33 -30.42
CA ASP A 36 5.74 4.44 -30.11
C ASP A 36 6.54 4.14 -28.83
N PHE A 37 5.87 3.66 -27.78
CA PHE A 37 6.53 3.29 -26.52
C PHE A 37 7.63 2.24 -26.72
N ILE A 38 7.32 1.14 -27.41
CA ILE A 38 8.26 0.02 -27.61
C ILE A 38 9.42 0.47 -28.55
N THR A 39 9.14 1.28 -29.57
CA THR A 39 10.16 1.86 -30.45
C THR A 39 11.15 2.66 -29.63
N ARG A 40 10.68 3.54 -28.76
CA ARG A 40 11.55 4.33 -27.87
C ARG A 40 12.34 3.47 -26.88
N LEU A 41 11.75 2.40 -26.34
CA LEU A 41 12.49 1.47 -25.51
C LEU A 41 13.67 0.85 -26.28
N ALA A 42 13.42 0.36 -27.49
CA ALA A 42 14.44 -0.25 -28.34
C ALA A 42 15.55 0.74 -28.72
N GLU A 43 15.20 1.96 -29.11
CA GLU A 43 16.14 3.04 -29.45
C GLU A 43 17.05 3.45 -28.29
N HIS A 44 16.59 3.31 -27.05
CA HIS A 44 17.32 3.69 -25.83
C HIS A 44 18.01 2.50 -25.15
N ASN A 45 18.30 1.42 -25.90
CA ASN A 45 19.06 0.27 -25.40
C ASN A 45 18.39 -0.44 -24.20
N PHE A 46 17.07 -0.68 -24.30
CA PHE A 46 16.33 -1.45 -23.32
C PHE A 46 16.85 -2.88 -23.22
N GLN A 47 17.27 -3.29 -22.03
CA GLN A 47 17.92 -4.59 -21.83
C GLN A 47 17.84 -5.08 -20.37
N ASN A 48 18.19 -6.36 -20.15
CA ASN A 48 18.22 -6.98 -18.82
C ASN A 48 16.88 -6.86 -18.10
N ARG A 49 15.76 -7.22 -18.76
CA ARG A 49 14.42 -7.12 -18.21
C ARG A 49 13.67 -8.44 -18.38
N THR A 50 12.79 -8.71 -17.42
CA THR A 50 11.76 -9.75 -17.56
C THR A 50 10.49 -9.12 -18.08
N VAL A 51 9.94 -9.65 -19.17
CA VAL A 51 8.80 -9.06 -19.86
C VAL A 51 7.67 -10.09 -20.03
N GLY A 52 6.49 -9.76 -19.48
CA GLY A 52 5.23 -10.46 -19.70
C GLY A 52 4.41 -9.78 -20.79
N LEU A 53 3.58 -10.54 -21.49
CA LEU A 53 2.76 -10.05 -22.59
C LEU A 53 1.28 -10.36 -22.39
N ILE A 54 0.46 -9.33 -22.59
CA ILE A 54 -1.00 -9.45 -22.65
C ILE A 54 -1.44 -8.92 -23.99
N GLU A 55 -2.15 -9.74 -24.77
CA GLU A 55 -2.70 -9.33 -26.07
C GLU A 55 -4.23 -9.41 -26.07
N ASN A 56 -4.86 -8.54 -26.84
CA ASN A 56 -6.28 -8.57 -27.12
C ASN A 56 -6.51 -8.50 -28.63
N GLY A 57 -7.52 -9.21 -29.09
CA GLY A 57 -8.00 -9.16 -30.46
C GLY A 57 -9.26 -10.02 -30.65
N SER A 58 -10.15 -9.62 -31.57
CA SER A 58 -11.42 -10.33 -31.77
C SER A 58 -11.31 -11.58 -32.63
N TRP A 59 -10.36 -11.63 -33.58
CA TRP A 59 -10.24 -12.74 -34.53
C TRP A 59 -8.92 -13.49 -34.43
N ALA A 60 -7.81 -12.76 -34.67
CA ALA A 60 -6.46 -13.30 -34.65
C ALA A 60 -5.55 -12.35 -33.91
N PRO A 61 -5.46 -12.45 -32.57
CA PRO A 61 -4.54 -11.64 -31.79
C PRO A 61 -3.10 -11.89 -32.27
N LEU A 62 -2.40 -10.82 -32.61
CA LEU A 62 -1.02 -10.81 -33.09
C LEU A 62 -0.11 -9.90 -32.25
N ALA A 63 -0.69 -9.17 -31.32
CA ALA A 63 0.00 -8.11 -30.59
C ALA A 63 1.24 -8.64 -29.81
N ALA A 64 1.14 -9.80 -29.18
CA ALA A 64 2.27 -10.40 -28.47
C ALA A 64 3.43 -10.73 -29.41
N LYS A 65 3.15 -11.28 -30.58
CA LYS A 65 4.18 -11.58 -31.59
C LYS A 65 4.84 -10.30 -32.11
N VAL A 66 4.04 -9.26 -32.38
CA VAL A 66 4.57 -7.97 -32.83
C VAL A 66 5.45 -7.32 -31.77
N MET A 67 5.00 -7.28 -30.53
CA MET A 67 5.79 -6.74 -29.41
C MET A 67 7.11 -7.49 -29.21
N LYS A 68 7.10 -8.83 -29.31
CA LYS A 68 8.34 -9.64 -29.26
C LYS A 68 9.30 -9.29 -30.40
N ASN A 69 8.77 -9.16 -31.62
CA ASN A 69 9.60 -8.82 -32.78
C ASN A 69 10.23 -7.41 -32.64
N MET A 70 9.48 -6.44 -32.15
CA MET A 70 9.98 -5.07 -31.95
C MET A 70 11.12 -4.98 -30.93
N LEU A 71 11.16 -5.89 -29.95
CA LEU A 71 12.21 -5.98 -28.95
C LEU A 71 13.26 -7.08 -29.26
N SER A 72 13.25 -7.66 -30.47
CA SER A 72 14.16 -8.77 -30.82
C SER A 72 15.63 -8.41 -30.76
N GLU A 73 15.98 -7.16 -31.06
CA GLU A 73 17.35 -6.64 -30.99
C GLU A 73 17.78 -6.23 -29.57
N CYS A 74 16.85 -6.19 -28.63
CA CYS A 74 17.13 -5.84 -27.24
C CYS A 74 17.81 -7.00 -26.51
N LYS A 75 18.90 -6.69 -25.82
CA LYS A 75 19.75 -7.73 -25.19
C LYS A 75 19.17 -8.21 -23.88
N LYS A 76 19.27 -9.53 -23.63
CA LYS A 76 18.92 -10.14 -22.34
C LYS A 76 17.49 -9.83 -21.88
N ILE A 77 16.55 -9.91 -22.81
CA ILE A 77 15.13 -9.90 -22.47
C ILE A 77 14.71 -11.31 -22.11
N ASN A 78 14.27 -11.49 -20.87
CA ASN A 78 13.70 -12.73 -20.37
C ASN A 78 12.18 -12.66 -20.54
N TRP A 79 11.65 -13.44 -21.50
CA TRP A 79 10.21 -13.50 -21.73
C TRP A 79 9.58 -14.47 -20.74
N LEU A 80 8.45 -14.09 -20.16
CA LEU A 80 7.64 -15.03 -19.41
C LEU A 80 7.07 -16.11 -20.34
N ASP A 81 6.93 -17.32 -19.82
CA ASP A 81 6.32 -18.44 -20.56
C ASP A 81 4.84 -18.19 -20.78
N THR A 82 4.17 -17.61 -19.78
CA THR A 82 2.75 -17.26 -19.85
C THR A 82 2.53 -15.99 -20.65
N THR A 83 1.76 -16.10 -21.73
CA THR A 83 1.19 -14.95 -22.46
C THR A 83 -0.32 -14.96 -22.30
N VAL A 84 -0.89 -13.85 -21.83
CA VAL A 84 -2.34 -13.71 -21.68
C VAL A 84 -2.96 -13.33 -23.01
N LYS A 85 -3.88 -14.17 -23.51
CA LYS A 85 -4.54 -13.96 -24.80
C LYS A 85 -6.03 -13.73 -24.60
N ILE A 86 -6.46 -12.48 -24.77
CA ILE A 86 -7.85 -12.07 -24.61
C ILE A 86 -8.53 -12.01 -25.99
N MET A 87 -9.70 -12.62 -26.10
CA MET A 87 -10.53 -12.58 -27.29
C MET A 87 -11.73 -11.64 -27.05
N SER A 88 -11.53 -10.35 -27.31
CA SER A 88 -12.47 -9.24 -27.10
C SER A 88 -12.74 -8.94 -25.62
N ALA A 89 -13.26 -9.88 -24.84
CA ALA A 89 -13.60 -9.72 -23.42
C ALA A 89 -12.84 -10.72 -22.54
N VAL A 90 -12.54 -10.29 -21.33
CA VAL A 90 -11.88 -11.15 -20.32
C VAL A 90 -12.86 -12.23 -19.84
N ASN A 91 -12.44 -13.48 -19.89
CA ASN A 91 -13.15 -14.65 -19.38
C ASN A 91 -12.38 -15.30 -18.21
N GLN A 92 -12.85 -16.44 -17.70
CA GLN A 92 -12.21 -17.14 -16.59
C GLN A 92 -10.81 -17.65 -16.96
N GLU A 93 -10.64 -18.22 -18.13
CA GLU A 93 -9.33 -18.69 -18.63
C GLU A 93 -8.29 -17.55 -18.65
N ASN A 94 -8.70 -16.34 -19.07
CA ASN A 94 -7.82 -15.18 -19.06
C ASN A 94 -7.42 -14.75 -17.62
N ARG A 95 -8.34 -14.89 -16.67
CA ARG A 95 -8.03 -14.64 -15.24
C ARG A 95 -6.99 -15.62 -14.73
N ASP A 96 -7.16 -16.90 -15.04
CA ASP A 96 -6.22 -17.96 -14.66
C ASP A 96 -4.85 -17.73 -15.30
N GLN A 97 -4.80 -17.30 -16.57
CA GLN A 97 -3.56 -16.91 -17.25
C GLN A 97 -2.88 -15.69 -16.59
N MET A 98 -3.68 -14.68 -16.15
CA MET A 98 -3.13 -13.51 -15.44
C MET A 98 -2.56 -13.90 -14.08
N GLU A 99 -3.22 -14.81 -13.34
CA GLU A 99 -2.71 -15.33 -12.07
C GLU A 99 -1.44 -16.15 -12.26
N ALA A 100 -1.37 -16.98 -13.31
CA ALA A 100 -0.17 -17.72 -13.69
C ALA A 100 1.00 -16.76 -14.02
N MET A 101 0.75 -15.73 -14.84
CA MET A 101 1.73 -14.70 -15.16
C MET A 101 2.21 -13.95 -13.90
N ALA A 102 1.30 -13.58 -13.02
CA ALA A 102 1.65 -12.92 -11.75
C ALA A 102 2.53 -13.81 -10.86
N SER A 103 2.20 -15.11 -10.77
CA SER A 103 2.98 -16.11 -10.04
C SER A 103 4.38 -16.27 -10.63
N GLU A 104 4.50 -16.31 -11.95
CA GLU A 104 5.78 -16.39 -12.66
C GLU A 104 6.63 -15.13 -12.43
N LEU A 105 6.03 -13.93 -12.49
CA LEU A 105 6.70 -12.67 -12.16
C LEU A 105 7.19 -12.62 -10.71
N CYS A 106 6.44 -13.22 -9.78
CA CYS A 106 6.75 -13.21 -8.36
C CYS A 106 7.61 -14.40 -7.90
N LYS A 107 7.92 -15.36 -8.76
CA LYS A 107 8.59 -16.62 -8.42
C LYS A 107 9.84 -16.46 -7.54
N GLU A 108 10.71 -15.52 -7.86
CA GLU A 108 11.92 -15.23 -7.09
C GLU A 108 11.62 -14.66 -5.70
N TYR A 109 10.59 -13.83 -5.60
CA TYR A 109 10.14 -13.26 -4.32
C TYR A 109 9.44 -14.31 -3.46
N ILE A 110 8.65 -15.19 -4.08
CA ILE A 110 7.97 -16.29 -3.39
C ILE A 110 9.01 -17.26 -2.85
N ALA A 111 9.97 -17.70 -3.66
CA ALA A 111 11.04 -18.60 -3.24
C ALA A 111 11.91 -18.00 -2.13
N LYS A 112 12.23 -16.70 -2.21
CA LYS A 112 12.98 -16.00 -1.17
C LYS A 112 12.16 -15.85 0.13
N ASN A 113 10.87 -15.61 0.02
CA ASN A 113 9.98 -15.55 1.18
C ASN A 113 9.79 -16.94 1.80
N ASP A 114 9.68 -18.00 1.00
CA ASP A 114 9.60 -19.38 1.49
C ASP A 114 10.90 -19.81 2.18
N GLU A 115 12.05 -19.43 1.66
CA GLU A 115 13.35 -19.66 2.32
C GLU A 115 13.46 -18.88 3.64
N LEU A 116 12.99 -17.63 3.68
CA LEU A 116 12.90 -16.84 4.90
C LEU A 116 11.88 -17.42 5.90
N ALA A 117 10.72 -17.88 5.43
CA ALA A 117 9.70 -18.51 6.25
C ALA A 117 10.18 -19.86 6.85
N ASN A 118 10.99 -20.61 6.12
CA ASN A 118 11.61 -21.84 6.62
C ASN A 118 12.70 -21.62 7.69
N LYS A 119 13.36 -20.44 7.66
CA LYS A 119 14.40 -20.09 8.64
C LYS A 119 13.86 -19.30 9.84
N ASN A 120 12.75 -18.57 9.65
CA ASN A 120 12.23 -17.64 10.63
C ASN A 120 10.75 -17.90 10.87
N ASP A 121 10.38 -18.14 12.10
CA ASP A 121 8.98 -18.10 12.51
C ASP A 121 8.51 -16.63 12.46
N MET A 122 7.83 -16.26 11.37
CA MET A 122 7.32 -14.89 11.19
C MET A 122 6.33 -14.49 12.29
N THR A 123 5.77 -15.45 13.03
CA THR A 123 4.91 -15.14 14.18
C THR A 123 5.69 -14.53 15.35
N ALA A 124 7.02 -14.66 15.35
CA ALA A 124 7.89 -13.99 16.32
C ALA A 124 7.72 -12.46 16.29
N LEU A 125 7.43 -11.87 15.12
CA LEU A 125 7.18 -10.42 15.00
C LEU A 125 5.91 -9.99 15.74
N PHE A 126 4.93 -10.89 15.91
CA PHE A 126 3.72 -10.60 16.69
C PHE A 126 3.96 -10.61 18.21
N ARG A 127 5.16 -11.02 18.66
CA ARG A 127 5.58 -10.91 20.07
C ARG A 127 6.09 -9.52 20.42
N ILE A 128 6.39 -8.69 19.43
CA ILE A 128 6.71 -7.29 19.67
C ILE A 128 5.47 -6.61 20.24
N GLY A 129 5.59 -6.00 21.42
CA GLY A 129 4.49 -5.28 22.04
C GLY A 129 4.20 -3.98 21.29
N TYR A 130 2.97 -3.79 20.90
CA TYR A 130 2.47 -2.57 20.25
C TYR A 130 1.31 -1.99 21.03
N GLY A 131 1.27 -0.67 21.15
CA GLY A 131 0.06 0.08 21.46
C GLY A 131 -0.83 0.17 20.22
N LEU A 132 -2.02 0.78 20.38
CA LEU A 132 -2.89 1.14 19.27
C LEU A 132 -3.24 2.61 19.32
N TYR A 133 -3.18 3.26 18.19
CA TYR A 133 -3.25 4.71 18.07
C TYR A 133 -4.13 5.11 16.89
N VAL A 134 -4.85 6.23 17.06
CA VAL A 134 -5.43 6.94 15.92
C VAL A 134 -4.52 8.11 15.56
N VAL A 135 -3.96 8.09 14.36
CA VAL A 135 -3.20 9.22 13.84
C VAL A 135 -4.14 10.10 13.02
N THR A 136 -4.22 11.38 13.37
CA THR A 136 -5.05 12.36 12.65
C THR A 136 -4.20 13.33 11.85
N SER A 137 -4.75 13.80 10.75
CA SER A 137 -4.14 14.74 9.81
C SER A 137 -5.21 15.54 9.07
N ASN A 138 -4.82 16.61 8.38
CA ASN A 138 -5.72 17.43 7.56
C ASN A 138 -5.00 17.80 6.26
N ASP A 139 -5.66 17.67 5.12
CA ASP A 139 -5.12 17.96 3.79
C ASP A 139 -5.37 19.40 3.32
N GLY A 140 -5.85 20.26 4.23
CA GLY A 140 -6.30 21.63 3.96
C GLY A 140 -7.75 21.74 3.52
N LYS A 141 -8.44 20.60 3.28
CA LYS A 141 -9.86 20.55 2.88
C LYS A 141 -10.70 19.76 3.86
N LYS A 142 -10.21 18.63 4.34
CA LYS A 142 -10.88 17.77 5.29
C LYS A 142 -9.95 17.12 6.28
N ASP A 143 -10.50 16.80 7.44
CA ASP A 143 -9.81 16.02 8.46
C ASP A 143 -9.80 14.54 8.08
N ASN A 144 -8.75 13.84 8.48
CA ASN A 144 -8.60 12.43 8.27
C ASN A 144 -7.95 11.74 9.48
N GLY A 145 -8.17 10.44 9.60
CA GLY A 145 -7.58 9.61 10.65
C GLY A 145 -7.33 8.18 10.18
N LEU A 146 -6.35 7.52 10.76
CA LEU A 146 -6.05 6.11 10.52
C LEU A 146 -5.59 5.43 11.81
N ILE A 147 -5.82 4.10 11.89
CA ILE A 147 -5.24 3.28 12.95
C ILE A 147 -3.79 2.93 12.58
N VAL A 148 -2.90 3.06 13.56
CA VAL A 148 -1.53 2.54 13.50
C VAL A 148 -1.17 1.86 14.82
N ASN A 149 -0.24 0.92 14.77
CA ASN A 149 0.32 0.24 15.95
C ASN A 149 1.83 0.52 16.12
N THR A 150 2.42 1.27 15.23
CA THR A 150 3.86 1.49 15.13
C THR A 150 4.22 2.94 15.50
N VAL A 151 3.94 3.29 16.74
CA VAL A 151 4.39 4.55 17.37
C VAL A 151 5.40 4.19 18.45
N THR A 152 6.58 4.81 18.41
CA THR A 152 7.67 4.50 19.34
C THR A 152 8.36 5.78 19.76
N GLN A 153 8.54 5.98 21.08
CA GLN A 153 9.38 7.02 21.59
C GLN A 153 10.84 6.75 21.23
N LEU A 154 11.53 7.73 20.70
CA LEU A 154 12.93 7.64 20.30
C LEU A 154 13.87 8.26 21.33
N THR A 155 13.53 9.45 21.81
CA THR A 155 14.33 10.21 22.77
C THR A 155 13.43 10.93 23.77
N ASP A 156 13.96 11.26 24.92
CA ASP A 156 13.31 11.99 26.01
C ASP A 156 13.76 13.45 26.09
N SER A 157 14.92 13.77 25.55
CA SER A 157 15.47 15.14 25.55
C SER A 157 16.28 15.38 24.26
N PRO A 158 15.74 16.06 23.25
CA PRO A 158 14.33 16.49 23.10
C PRO A 158 13.36 15.33 22.91
N PHE A 159 12.08 15.53 23.22
CA PHE A 159 11.05 14.52 22.98
C PHE A 159 10.89 14.25 21.48
N ARG A 160 11.20 13.03 21.06
CA ARG A 160 11.01 12.55 19.69
C ARG A 160 10.25 11.23 19.65
N VAL A 161 9.41 11.11 18.64
CA VAL A 161 8.59 9.94 18.40
C VAL A 161 8.73 9.52 16.92
N ALA A 162 8.88 8.22 16.67
CA ALA A 162 8.75 7.66 15.33
C ALA A 162 7.33 7.13 15.11
N VAL A 163 6.78 7.39 13.93
CA VAL A 163 5.49 6.86 13.47
C VAL A 163 5.70 6.22 12.11
N ASN A 164 5.41 4.90 11.99
CA ASN A 164 5.49 4.21 10.71
C ASN A 164 4.10 4.10 10.09
N ILE A 165 3.97 4.52 8.83
CA ILE A 165 2.68 4.51 8.11
C ILE A 165 2.87 3.84 6.76
N ASN A 166 1.99 2.90 6.42
CA ASN A 166 1.98 2.26 5.12
C ASN A 166 1.74 3.30 4.02
N LYS A 167 2.56 3.27 2.96
CA LYS A 167 2.52 4.23 1.85
C LYS A 167 1.22 4.17 1.02
N THR A 168 0.47 3.08 1.08
CA THR A 168 -0.84 2.98 0.42
C THR A 168 -1.93 3.78 1.13
N ASN A 169 -1.74 4.11 2.42
CA ASN A 169 -2.68 4.92 3.18
C ASN A 169 -2.70 6.38 2.72
N TYR A 170 -3.89 6.92 2.58
CA TYR A 170 -4.08 8.34 2.21
C TYR A 170 -3.36 9.29 3.18
N SER A 171 -3.48 9.05 4.48
CA SER A 171 -2.83 9.86 5.51
C SER A 171 -1.32 9.93 5.39
N HIS A 172 -0.65 8.89 4.84
CA HIS A 172 0.78 8.92 4.59
C HIS A 172 1.16 10.09 3.67
N HIS A 173 0.43 10.27 2.56
CA HIS A 173 0.67 11.35 1.60
C HIS A 173 0.39 12.72 2.21
N VAL A 174 -0.73 12.83 2.94
CA VAL A 174 -1.12 14.07 3.64
C VAL A 174 -0.04 14.48 4.63
N ILE A 175 0.38 13.59 5.51
CA ILE A 175 1.40 13.88 6.54
C ILE A 175 2.75 14.22 5.92
N LYS A 176 3.13 13.51 4.84
CA LYS A 176 4.37 13.81 4.12
C LYS A 176 4.36 15.21 3.49
N GLN A 177 3.20 15.69 3.07
CA GLN A 177 3.02 17.01 2.48
C GLN A 177 2.90 18.11 3.52
N THR A 178 2.16 17.89 4.61
CA THR A 178 1.85 18.92 5.62
C THR A 178 2.91 19.01 6.72
N GLY A 179 3.65 17.92 6.97
CA GLY A 179 4.67 17.85 8.01
C GLY A 179 4.13 17.80 9.44
N VAL A 180 2.82 17.61 9.63
CA VAL A 180 2.20 17.58 10.97
C VAL A 180 1.19 16.45 11.11
N MET A 181 1.06 15.92 12.32
CA MET A 181 0.06 14.93 12.71
C MET A 181 -0.23 14.98 14.20
N ASN A 182 -1.38 14.45 14.64
CA ASN A 182 -1.61 14.11 16.03
C ASN A 182 -1.64 12.59 16.18
N VAL A 183 -1.13 12.09 17.29
CA VAL A 183 -1.22 10.70 17.72
C VAL A 183 -2.12 10.64 18.96
N ASN A 184 -3.20 9.87 18.87
CA ASN A 184 -4.17 9.66 19.93
C ASN A 184 -3.98 8.22 20.45
N CYS A 185 -3.59 8.08 21.73
CA CYS A 185 -3.38 6.78 22.36
C CYS A 185 -4.72 6.18 22.76
N LEU A 186 -5.12 5.07 22.10
CA LEU A 186 -6.39 4.42 22.42
C LEU A 186 -6.37 3.79 23.80
N SER A 187 -7.44 3.98 24.56
CA SER A 187 -7.68 3.29 25.82
C SER A 187 -8.38 1.94 25.59
N VAL A 188 -8.30 1.07 26.60
CA VAL A 188 -8.98 -0.26 26.57
C VAL A 188 -10.51 -0.16 26.43
N GLU A 189 -11.09 1.02 26.65
CA GLU A 189 -12.52 1.28 26.48
C GLU A 189 -12.93 1.52 25.02
N ALA A 190 -11.96 1.64 24.08
CA ALA A 190 -12.29 1.91 22.69
C ALA A 190 -13.04 0.71 22.07
N PRO A 191 -14.29 0.93 21.60
CA PRO A 191 -15.10 -0.11 20.98
C PRO A 191 -14.62 -0.42 19.57
N PHE A 192 -15.05 -1.56 19.02
CA PHE A 192 -14.67 -1.96 17.66
C PHE A 192 -15.06 -0.94 16.59
N SER A 193 -16.11 -0.16 16.79
CA SER A 193 -16.54 0.91 15.86
C SER A 193 -15.46 1.97 15.60
N VAL A 194 -14.56 2.24 16.54
CA VAL A 194 -13.40 3.11 16.33
C VAL A 194 -12.46 2.53 15.26
N PHE A 195 -12.28 1.21 15.28
CA PHE A 195 -11.47 0.50 14.29
C PHE A 195 -12.16 0.45 12.92
N GLU A 196 -13.48 0.28 12.88
CA GLU A 196 -14.26 0.37 11.64
C GLU A 196 -14.11 1.76 11.00
N GLN A 197 -14.23 2.81 11.79
CA GLN A 197 -14.16 4.20 11.32
C GLN A 197 -12.75 4.55 10.80
N PHE A 198 -11.70 4.24 11.55
CA PHE A 198 -10.35 4.70 11.25
C PHE A 198 -9.48 3.64 10.57
N GLY A 199 -9.81 2.36 10.68
CA GLY A 199 -9.03 1.25 10.14
C GLY A 199 -9.57 0.68 8.82
N PHE A 200 -10.90 0.58 8.64
CA PHE A 200 -11.50 -0.12 7.51
C PHE A 200 -12.01 0.81 6.40
N GLN A 201 -11.94 2.10 6.57
CA GLN A 201 -12.40 3.09 5.60
C GLN A 201 -11.23 3.95 5.09
N SER A 202 -11.30 4.37 3.82
CA SER A 202 -10.30 5.27 3.25
C SER A 202 -10.76 6.72 3.36
N GLY A 203 -9.89 7.59 3.88
CA GLY A 203 -10.13 9.03 3.90
C GLY A 203 -10.19 9.69 2.50
N ARG A 204 -9.87 8.94 1.43
CA ARG A 204 -10.08 9.41 0.05
C ARG A 204 -11.56 9.49 -0.31
N SER A 205 -12.32 8.49 0.12
CA SER A 205 -13.73 8.31 -0.25
C SER A 205 -14.71 8.70 0.84
N VAL A 206 -14.29 8.74 2.10
CA VAL A 206 -15.16 8.99 3.25
C VAL A 206 -14.61 10.14 4.10
N ASP A 207 -15.48 11.03 4.53
CA ASP A 207 -15.18 11.97 5.60
C ASP A 207 -15.45 11.28 6.95
N LYS A 208 -14.37 10.93 7.62
CA LYS A 208 -14.41 10.16 8.88
C LYS A 208 -14.89 10.95 10.07
N PHE A 209 -14.96 12.27 9.97
CA PHE A 209 -15.40 13.18 11.03
C PHE A 209 -16.69 13.93 10.70
N ALA A 210 -17.36 13.61 9.59
CA ALA A 210 -18.59 14.26 9.16
C ALA A 210 -19.65 14.25 10.27
N GLY A 211 -20.19 15.43 10.56
CA GLY A 211 -21.26 15.60 11.56
C GLY A 211 -20.81 15.42 13.01
N GLN A 212 -19.54 15.22 13.30
CA GLN A 212 -19.03 15.08 14.66
C GLN A 212 -18.55 16.44 15.22
N LYS A 213 -18.82 16.67 16.51
CA LYS A 213 -18.17 17.75 17.24
C LYS A 213 -16.74 17.32 17.54
N VAL A 214 -15.78 18.12 17.13
CA VAL A 214 -14.36 17.78 17.23
C VAL A 214 -13.61 18.77 18.11
N ASN A 215 -12.58 18.29 18.82
CA ASN A 215 -11.63 19.11 19.52
C ASN A 215 -10.35 19.25 18.68
N ARG A 216 -9.68 20.39 18.80
CA ARG A 216 -8.43 20.64 18.09
C ARG A 216 -7.32 21.00 19.05
N SER A 217 -6.13 20.50 18.76
CA SER A 217 -4.87 20.83 19.44
C SER A 217 -4.28 22.13 18.86
N ASP A 218 -3.18 22.58 19.43
CA ASP A 218 -2.52 23.83 19.07
C ASP A 218 -2.05 23.87 17.59
N ASN A 219 -1.78 22.71 16.98
CA ASN A 219 -1.44 22.62 15.55
C ASN A 219 -2.65 22.61 14.62
N GLY A 220 -3.88 22.78 15.15
CA GLY A 220 -5.14 22.84 14.42
C GLY A 220 -5.72 21.48 14.02
N LEU A 221 -5.03 20.37 14.29
CA LEU A 221 -5.51 19.02 13.97
C LEU A 221 -6.43 18.48 15.06
N ILE A 222 -7.32 17.56 14.67
CA ILE A 222 -8.24 16.91 15.59
C ILE A 222 -7.48 16.02 16.57
N PHE A 223 -7.85 16.10 17.85
CA PHE A 223 -7.65 15.02 18.81
C PHE A 223 -9.01 14.48 19.27
N LEU A 224 -9.05 13.17 19.56
CA LEU A 224 -10.28 12.50 19.97
C LEU A 224 -10.64 12.91 21.41
N ASP A 225 -11.92 13.05 21.68
CA ASP A 225 -12.46 13.39 23.01
C ASP A 225 -12.83 12.15 23.84
N LYS A 226 -12.91 10.98 23.20
CA LYS A 226 -13.32 9.72 23.81
C LYS A 226 -12.40 8.58 23.39
N TYR A 227 -12.36 7.56 24.23
CA TYR A 227 -11.65 6.31 23.96
C TYR A 227 -10.12 6.46 23.82
N ILE A 228 -9.57 7.56 24.34
CA ILE A 228 -8.14 7.81 24.43
C ILE A 228 -7.74 8.13 25.86
N ASN A 229 -6.50 7.85 26.20
CA ASN A 229 -5.94 8.25 27.50
C ASN A 229 -4.90 9.36 27.37
N ALA A 230 -4.35 9.57 26.18
CA ALA A 230 -3.41 10.66 25.89
C ALA A 230 -3.45 11.03 24.41
N PHE A 231 -3.00 12.24 24.09
CA PHE A 231 -2.66 12.60 22.73
C PHE A 231 -1.34 13.38 22.66
N MET A 232 -0.72 13.37 21.49
CA MET A 232 0.49 14.11 21.18
C MET A 232 0.34 14.81 19.83
N SER A 233 0.69 16.09 19.76
CA SER A 233 0.87 16.83 18.52
C SER A 233 2.31 16.71 18.05
N LEU A 234 2.50 16.29 16.81
CA LEU A 234 3.80 15.97 16.26
C LEU A 234 4.10 16.83 15.02
N LYS A 235 5.35 17.29 14.95
CA LYS A 235 5.93 17.93 13.77
C LYS A 235 7.03 17.03 13.18
N VAL A 236 6.90 16.71 11.90
CA VAL A 236 7.87 15.86 11.17
C VAL A 236 9.19 16.61 11.04
N GLU A 237 10.27 16.02 11.52
CA GLU A 237 11.65 16.49 11.33
C GLU A 237 12.36 15.76 10.21
N GLN A 238 12.10 14.43 10.07
CA GLN A 238 12.74 13.60 9.08
C GLN A 238 11.78 12.52 8.57
N TYR A 239 11.87 12.20 7.30
CA TYR A 239 11.19 11.08 6.68
C TYR A 239 12.19 10.05 6.17
N VAL A 240 11.97 8.78 6.49
CA VAL A 240 12.77 7.65 6.02
C VAL A 240 11.88 6.71 5.22
N ASP A 241 12.27 6.41 3.98
CA ASP A 241 11.57 5.46 3.13
C ASP A 241 12.01 4.03 3.47
N LEU A 242 11.06 3.21 3.95
CA LEU A 242 11.28 1.80 4.29
C LEU A 242 10.70 0.83 3.24
N GLY A 243 10.50 1.27 2.01
CA GLY A 243 9.89 0.47 0.94
C GLY A 243 8.37 0.50 1.00
N THR A 244 7.73 -0.40 1.73
CA THR A 244 6.25 -0.45 1.89
C THR A 244 5.70 0.61 2.85
N HIS A 245 6.51 1.08 3.78
CA HIS A 245 6.16 2.07 4.80
C HIS A 245 7.06 3.29 4.72
N GLY A 246 6.58 4.41 5.22
CA GLY A 246 7.37 5.58 5.54
C GLY A 246 7.47 5.73 7.05
N MET A 247 8.68 5.94 7.57
CA MET A 247 8.91 6.30 8.96
C MET A 247 9.05 7.81 9.08
N PHE A 248 8.20 8.40 9.90
CA PHE A 248 8.22 9.81 10.24
C PHE A 248 8.87 9.98 11.61
N ILE A 249 10.03 10.63 11.66
CA ILE A 249 10.70 11.02 12.90
C ILE A 249 10.21 12.42 13.22
N CYS A 250 9.57 12.57 14.39
CA CYS A 250 8.84 13.77 14.74
C CYS A 250 9.31 14.30 16.11
N SER A 251 9.34 15.63 16.24
CA SER A 251 9.33 16.30 17.54
C SER A 251 7.92 16.38 18.10
N VAL A 252 7.81 16.27 19.44
CA VAL A 252 6.55 16.48 20.17
C VAL A 252 6.41 17.96 20.46
N THR A 253 5.34 18.59 19.91
CA THR A 253 5.05 20.00 20.12
C THR A 253 4.04 20.25 21.23
N GLU A 254 3.16 19.28 21.49
CA GLU A 254 2.18 19.27 22.56
C GLU A 254 1.91 17.84 22.99
N ALA A 255 1.73 17.59 24.27
CA ALA A 255 1.32 16.29 24.79
C ALA A 255 0.44 16.47 26.02
N ARG A 256 -0.66 15.70 26.08
CA ARG A 256 -1.61 15.73 27.23
C ARG A 256 -2.09 14.34 27.57
N VAL A 257 -2.14 14.04 28.86
CA VAL A 257 -2.91 12.93 29.41
C VAL A 257 -4.35 13.42 29.57
N VAL A 258 -5.32 12.67 29.04
CA VAL A 258 -6.74 13.04 29.04
C VAL A 258 -7.60 12.10 29.90
N SER A 259 -7.10 10.92 30.23
CA SER A 259 -7.72 10.01 31.18
C SER A 259 -6.70 9.04 31.81
N ASP A 260 -7.08 8.45 32.95
CA ASP A 260 -6.25 7.45 33.66
C ASP A 260 -6.52 6.01 33.17
N GLN A 261 -7.26 5.85 32.08
CA GLN A 261 -7.55 4.53 31.50
C GLN A 261 -6.30 3.86 30.97
N GLU A 262 -6.24 2.53 31.04
CA GLU A 262 -5.14 1.75 30.51
C GLU A 262 -5.03 1.91 28.98
N THR A 263 -3.80 2.01 28.47
CA THR A 263 -3.54 2.06 27.01
C THR A 263 -3.84 0.73 26.38
N MET A 264 -4.60 0.72 25.28
CA MET A 264 -4.91 -0.49 24.51
C MET A 264 -3.65 -1.02 23.83
N SER A 265 -3.26 -2.23 24.19
CA SER A 265 -2.23 -2.96 23.45
C SER A 265 -2.86 -3.70 22.26
N TYR A 266 -2.06 -3.96 21.21
CA TYR A 266 -2.49 -4.79 20.08
C TYR A 266 -2.96 -6.18 20.51
N THR A 267 -2.28 -6.76 21.51
CA THR A 267 -2.67 -8.06 22.08
C THR A 267 -4.05 -8.00 22.77
N TYR A 268 -4.32 -6.92 23.51
CA TYR A 268 -5.63 -6.71 24.13
C TYR A 268 -6.74 -6.60 23.08
N TYR A 269 -6.52 -5.78 22.03
CA TYR A 269 -7.45 -5.65 20.92
C TYR A 269 -7.79 -6.98 20.27
N GLN A 270 -6.79 -7.80 19.95
CA GLN A 270 -6.98 -9.11 19.31
C GLN A 270 -7.80 -10.07 20.17
N LYS A 271 -7.66 -10.00 21.50
CA LYS A 271 -8.34 -10.91 22.43
C LYS A 271 -9.76 -10.45 22.79
N ASN A 272 -9.96 -9.14 22.96
CA ASN A 272 -11.13 -8.60 23.65
C ASN A 272 -12.02 -7.70 22.79
N VAL A 273 -11.48 -7.06 21.72
CA VAL A 273 -12.22 -6.05 20.96
C VAL A 273 -12.53 -6.53 19.55
N LYS A 274 -11.57 -7.19 18.89
CA LYS A 274 -11.75 -7.69 17.53
C LYS A 274 -12.85 -8.77 17.50
N PRO A 275 -13.86 -8.65 16.62
CA PRO A 275 -14.86 -9.69 16.44
C PRO A 275 -14.20 -11.01 16.08
N LYS A 276 -14.62 -12.08 16.76
CA LYS A 276 -14.19 -13.44 16.39
C LYS A 276 -14.92 -13.82 15.11
N PRO A 277 -14.25 -14.48 14.13
CA PRO A 277 -14.94 -14.98 12.96
C PRO A 277 -16.04 -15.94 13.42
N GLU A 278 -17.26 -15.74 12.95
CA GLU A 278 -18.33 -16.72 13.10
C GLU A 278 -17.89 -18.01 12.44
N THR A 279 -17.88 -19.08 13.20
CA THR A 279 -17.44 -20.43 12.78
C THR A 279 -18.50 -21.08 11.91
N GLU A 280 -18.99 -20.43 10.84
CA GLU A 280 -19.78 -21.08 9.80
C GLU A 280 -19.74 -20.28 8.48
N GLY A 281 -19.08 -20.85 7.48
CA GLY A 281 -19.55 -20.81 6.09
C GLY A 281 -19.06 -19.71 5.16
N LYS A 282 -18.23 -18.74 5.54
CA LYS A 282 -17.65 -17.78 4.58
C LYS A 282 -16.12 -17.80 4.62
N LYS A 283 -15.52 -18.39 3.58
CA LYS A 283 -14.07 -18.26 3.32
C LYS A 283 -13.75 -16.81 2.97
N GLY A 284 -13.45 -15.97 3.94
CA GLY A 284 -12.81 -14.69 3.75
C GLY A 284 -11.31 -14.91 3.47
N PHE A 285 -10.72 -14.11 2.59
CA PHE A 285 -9.28 -14.11 2.39
C PHE A 285 -8.60 -13.51 3.62
N VAL A 286 -7.94 -14.36 4.41
CA VAL A 286 -7.09 -13.89 5.50
C VAL A 286 -5.78 -13.38 4.91
N CYS A 287 -5.44 -12.13 5.12
CA CYS A 287 -4.12 -11.63 4.76
C CYS A 287 -3.06 -12.38 5.58
N LYS A 288 -2.25 -13.22 4.92
CA LYS A 288 -1.21 -14.04 5.57
C LYS A 288 -0.11 -13.21 6.24
N VAL A 289 -0.02 -11.92 5.95
CA VAL A 289 1.02 -11.03 6.49
C VAL A 289 0.55 -10.29 7.74
N CYS A 290 -0.70 -9.81 7.79
CA CYS A 290 -1.22 -9.03 8.92
C CYS A 290 -2.42 -9.68 9.64
N GLY A 291 -2.89 -10.86 9.19
CA GLY A 291 -4.04 -11.56 9.77
C GLY A 291 -5.39 -10.84 9.60
N TYR A 292 -5.48 -9.83 8.72
CA TYR A 292 -6.75 -9.17 8.38
C TYR A 292 -7.58 -10.06 7.46
N ILE A 293 -8.88 -10.20 7.80
CA ILE A 293 -9.92 -10.79 6.93
C ILE A 293 -10.51 -9.69 6.08
#